data_d7650a2de5588cb6bab916f060645f83
#
_entry.id   d7650a2de5588cb6bab916f060645f83
#
_cell.length_a   1.000
_cell.length_b   1.000
_cell.length_c   1.000
_cell.angle_alpha   90.00
_cell.angle_beta   90.00
_cell.angle_gamma   90.00
#
_symmetry.space_group_name_H-M   'P 1'
#
loop_
_entity.id
_entity.type
_entity.pdbx_description
1 polymer ?
#
loop_
_entity_poly.entity_id
_entity_poly.type
_entity_poly.pdbx_seq_one_letter_code
_entity_poly.pdbx_strand_id
1 'polypeptide(L)' 'AGDSVFGTSGERKYFIDCINSLKKETLENELKELNAVYSAETDTEKRKELLPAIAGVTAKLSTLK' A
#
# COMPACT_ATOMS: atom_id res chain seq x y z
N ALA A 1 -30.43 -12.34 18.10
CA ALA A 1 -29.18 -13.09 18.14
C ALA A 1 -28.74 -13.53 16.77
N GLY A 2 -29.65 -14.12 15.98
CA GLY A 2 -29.33 -14.51 14.60
C GLY A 2 -28.95 -13.34 13.73
N ASP A 3 -29.59 -12.22 13.94
CA ASP A 3 -29.32 -11.00 13.21
C ASP A 3 -27.90 -10.47 13.48
N SER A 4 -27.47 -10.60 14.71
CA SER A 4 -26.12 -10.18 15.09
C SER A 4 -25.06 -10.97 14.33
N VAL A 5 -25.30 -12.28 14.17
CA VAL A 5 -24.35 -13.15 13.50
C VAL A 5 -24.24 -12.77 12.02
N PHE A 6 -25.36 -12.53 11.38
CA PHE A 6 -25.35 -12.13 9.97
C PHE A 6 -24.77 -10.76 9.76
N GLY A 7 -25.12 -9.81 10.63
CA GLY A 7 -24.57 -8.49 10.57
C GLY A 7 -23.07 -8.48 10.75
N THR A 8 -22.56 -9.26 11.68
CA THR A 8 -21.15 -9.39 11.94
C THR A 8 -20.40 -9.91 10.71
N SER A 9 -20.96 -10.90 10.05
CA SER A 9 -20.34 -11.48 8.85
C SER A 9 -20.23 -10.44 7.72
N GLY A 10 -21.30 -9.69 7.48
CA GLY A 10 -21.30 -8.63 6.48
C GLY A 10 -20.37 -7.50 6.84
N GLU A 11 -20.34 -7.13 8.10
CA GLU A 11 -19.46 -6.07 8.58
C GLU A 11 -17.99 -6.45 8.43
N ARG A 12 -17.65 -7.71 8.67
CA ARG A 12 -16.29 -8.20 8.51
C ARG A 12 -15.79 -8.03 7.08
N LYS A 13 -16.59 -8.45 6.14
CA LYS A 13 -16.24 -8.34 4.73
C LYS A 13 -16.00 -6.88 4.33
N TYR A 14 -16.91 -6.02 4.76
CA TYR A 14 -16.81 -4.61 4.48
C TYR A 14 -15.58 -3.98 5.13
N PHE A 15 -15.28 -4.38 6.33
CA PHE A 15 -14.13 -3.89 7.09
C PHE A 15 -12.82 -4.28 6.41
N ILE A 16 -12.72 -5.51 5.94
CA ILE A 16 -11.53 -6.00 5.23
C ILE A 16 -11.31 -5.20 3.94
N ASP A 17 -12.36 -4.94 3.19
CA ASP A 17 -12.29 -4.14 1.97
C ASP A 17 -11.78 -2.72 2.25
N CYS A 18 -12.25 -2.11 3.33
CA CYS A 18 -11.78 -0.80 3.75
C CYS A 18 -10.29 -0.81 4.09
N ILE A 19 -9.85 -1.80 4.84
CA ILE A 19 -8.44 -1.94 5.22
C ILE A 19 -7.57 -2.11 3.98
N ASN A 20 -7.98 -2.93 3.03
CA ASN A 20 -7.24 -3.15 1.79
C ASN A 20 -7.12 -1.87 0.97
N SER A 21 -8.19 -1.09 0.90
CA SER A 21 -8.18 0.20 0.21
C SER A 21 -7.21 1.18 0.87
N LEU A 22 -7.20 1.24 2.19
CA LEU A 22 -6.28 2.09 2.95
C LEU A 22 -4.83 1.67 2.73
N LYS A 23 -4.55 0.37 2.74
CA LYS A 23 -3.20 -0.15 2.49
C LYS A 23 -2.71 0.22 1.10
N LYS A 24 -3.57 0.06 0.11
CA LYS A 24 -3.25 0.41 -1.27
C LYS A 24 -2.92 1.90 -1.38
N GLU A 25 -3.75 2.73 -0.80
CA GLU A 25 -3.56 4.18 -0.79
C GLU A 25 -2.24 4.57 -0.12
N THR A 26 -1.94 3.97 1.02
CA THR A 26 -0.69 4.19 1.75
C THR A 26 0.51 3.81 0.90
N LEU A 27 0.46 2.65 0.25
CA LEU A 27 1.54 2.19 -0.62
C LEU A 27 1.71 3.08 -1.84
N GLU A 28 0.63 3.53 -2.44
CA GLU A 28 0.68 4.46 -3.56
C GLU A 28 1.33 5.78 -3.15
N ASN A 29 1.01 6.28 -1.96
CA ASN A 29 1.61 7.49 -1.42
C ASN A 29 3.11 7.29 -1.17
N GLU A 30 3.49 6.17 -0.59
CA GLU A 30 4.90 5.82 -0.39
C GLU A 30 5.66 5.77 -1.71
N LEU A 31 5.08 5.14 -2.71
CA LEU A 31 5.68 5.04 -4.02
C LEU A 31 5.88 6.42 -4.64
N LYS A 32 4.88 7.27 -4.50
CA LYS A 32 4.93 8.65 -4.98
C LYS A 32 6.06 9.43 -4.32
N GLU A 33 6.19 9.30 -3.00
CA GLU A 33 7.26 9.95 -2.25
C GLU A 33 8.64 9.43 -2.66
N LEU A 34 8.77 8.13 -2.79
CA LEU A 34 10.03 7.51 -3.20
C LEU A 34 10.44 7.96 -4.60
N ASN A 35 9.50 8.01 -5.52
CA ASN A 35 9.75 8.50 -6.88
C ASN A 35 10.16 9.98 -6.88
N ALA A 36 9.52 10.79 -6.05
CA ALA A 36 9.86 12.20 -5.92
C ALA A 36 11.27 12.38 -5.36
N VAL A 37 11.60 11.63 -4.32
CA VAL A 37 12.94 11.66 -3.73
C VAL A 37 13.98 11.19 -4.74
N TYR A 38 13.68 10.11 -5.46
CA TYR A 38 14.57 9.57 -6.49
C TYR A 38 14.85 10.60 -7.58
N SER A 39 13.82 11.31 -8.04
CA SER A 39 13.96 12.35 -9.05
C SER A 39 14.75 13.54 -8.56
N ALA A 40 14.61 13.88 -7.28
CA ALA A 40 15.32 15.02 -6.69
C ALA A 40 16.74 14.65 -6.28
N GLU A 41 17.05 13.37 -6.10
CA GLU A 41 18.35 12.93 -5.64
C GLU A 41 19.38 12.98 -6.77
N THR A 42 20.50 13.64 -6.50
CA THR A 42 21.60 13.76 -7.46
C THR A 42 22.71 12.74 -7.23
N ASP A 43 22.75 12.13 -6.03
CA ASP A 43 23.76 11.16 -5.67
C ASP A 43 23.36 9.77 -6.21
N THR A 44 24.19 9.20 -7.06
CA THR A 44 23.95 7.91 -7.69
C THR A 44 23.83 6.78 -6.65
N GLU A 45 24.64 6.85 -5.59
CA GLU A 45 24.61 5.81 -4.55
C GLU A 45 23.29 5.84 -3.79
N LYS A 46 22.80 7.01 -3.44
CA LYS A 46 21.51 7.17 -2.78
C LYS A 46 20.36 6.73 -3.67
N ARG A 47 20.47 7.01 -4.95
CA ARG A 47 19.48 6.53 -5.93
C ARG A 47 19.43 5.01 -5.96
N LYS A 48 20.58 4.36 -5.93
CA LYS A 48 20.65 2.90 -5.88
C LYS A 48 19.99 2.32 -4.64
N GLU A 49 20.12 3.01 -3.51
CA GLU A 49 19.46 2.59 -2.27
C GLU A 49 17.93 2.74 -2.35
N LEU A 50 17.46 3.71 -3.11
CA LEU A 50 16.02 3.93 -3.30
C LEU A 50 15.39 2.89 -4.23
N LEU A 51 16.14 2.35 -5.18
CA LEU A 51 15.61 1.38 -6.13
C LEU A 51 14.96 0.16 -5.46
N PRO A 52 15.61 -0.52 -4.51
CA PRO A 52 14.97 -1.66 -3.86
C PRO A 52 13.74 -1.26 -3.04
N ALA A 53 13.74 -0.07 -2.47
CA ALA A 53 12.57 0.44 -1.74
C ALA A 53 11.39 0.64 -2.69
N ILE A 54 11.62 1.26 -3.83
CA ILE A 54 10.60 1.47 -4.86
C ILE A 54 10.09 0.13 -5.38
N ALA A 55 10.99 -0.80 -5.67
CA ALA A 55 10.63 -2.12 -6.14
C ALA A 55 9.79 -2.88 -5.11
N GLY A 56 10.15 -2.78 -3.83
CA GLY A 56 9.40 -3.40 -2.75
C GLY A 56 7.98 -2.88 -2.64
N VAL A 57 7.80 -1.58 -2.70
CA VAL A 57 6.46 -0.96 -2.66
C VAL A 57 5.65 -1.35 -3.88
N THR A 58 6.26 -1.32 -5.06
CA THR A 58 5.62 -1.72 -6.31
C THR A 58 5.16 -3.17 -6.25
N ALA A 59 5.99 -4.06 -5.72
CA ALA A 59 5.65 -5.46 -5.56
C ALA A 59 4.46 -5.65 -4.61
N LYS A 60 4.44 -4.92 -3.51
CA LYS A 60 3.33 -4.95 -2.57
C LYS A 60 2.03 -4.49 -3.21
N LEU A 61 2.07 -3.41 -3.98
CA LEU A 61 0.90 -2.93 -4.72
C LEU A 61 0.40 -3.96 -5.71
N SER A 62 1.31 -4.66 -6.35
CA SER A 62 0.99 -5.71 -7.32
C SER A 62 0.25 -6.88 -6.67
N THR A 63 0.52 -7.17 -5.41
CA THR A 63 -0.13 -8.25 -4.66
C THR A 63 -1.48 -7.84 -4.06
N LEU A 64 -1.76 -6.56 -3.98
CA LEU A 64 -3.00 -6.03 -3.41
C LEU A 64 -4.08 -5.88 -4.48
N LYS A 65 -4.55 -6.96 -5.01
CA LYS A 65 -5.63 -6.92 -6.00
C LYS A 65 -7.00 -7.12 -5.40
#